data_0f34ac870f06b2e50965b05d2d971ac4
#
_entry.id   0f34ac870f06b2e50965b05d2d971ac4
#
_cell.length_a   1.000
_cell.length_b   1.000
_cell.length_c   1.000
_cell.angle_alpha   90.00
_cell.angle_beta   90.00
_cell.angle_gamma   90.00
#
_symmetry.space_group_name_H-M   'P 1'
#
loop_
_entity.id
_entity.type
_entity.pdbx_description
1 polymer ?
#
loop_
_entity_poly.entity_id
_entity_poly.type
_entity_poly.pdbx_seq_one_letter_code
_entity_poly.pdbx_strand_id
1 'polypeptide(L)'
;MQGGPQNLLELSKNTASAALEKLAELDENDIKSYSFDSDIPREIKAKADTVIEKIILDQLVPTGVDILSEETGVLAGDNGSSLRFIIDPIDGTVNFVRGIADCSICIALFEGNKALFGVIASYPSKNIAWGGNGLGAFSGDSELQVSVIGDPKKGVLCTGFSSRFE
;
A
#
# COMPACT_ATOMS: atom_id res chain seq x y z
N MET A 1 -18.54 -8.11 13.77
CA MET A 1 -19.23 -6.81 13.47
C MET A 1 -18.84 -6.45 12.04
N GLN A 2 -19.78 -6.58 11.08
CA GLN A 2 -19.52 -6.17 9.69
C GLN A 2 -19.50 -4.63 9.65
N GLY A 3 -18.34 -4.05 9.65
CA GLY A 3 -18.19 -2.62 9.44
C GLY A 3 -18.47 -2.29 7.97
N GLY A 4 -19.36 -1.32 7.68
CA GLY A 4 -19.53 -0.81 6.33
C GLY A 4 -18.21 -0.25 5.75
N PRO A 5 -18.14 0.05 4.43
CA PRO A 5 -16.91 0.51 3.76
C PRO A 5 -16.20 1.69 4.45
N GLN A 6 -16.95 2.57 5.11
CA GLN A 6 -16.38 3.69 5.88
C GLN A 6 -15.57 3.23 7.10
N ASN A 7 -16.06 2.21 7.84
CA ASN A 7 -15.30 1.66 8.97
C ASN A 7 -14.04 0.94 8.49
N LEU A 8 -14.11 0.27 7.33
CA LEU A 8 -12.96 -0.37 6.72
C LEU A 8 -11.93 0.66 6.21
N LEU A 9 -12.37 1.82 5.73
CA LEU A 9 -11.48 2.92 5.37
C LEU A 9 -10.72 3.44 6.59
N GLU A 10 -11.41 3.74 7.70
CA GLU A 10 -10.75 4.21 8.93
C GLU A 10 -9.80 3.14 9.50
N LEU A 11 -10.20 1.87 9.47
CA LEU A 11 -9.31 0.77 9.83
C LEU A 11 -8.07 0.76 8.95
N SER A 12 -8.21 0.88 7.62
CA SER A 12 -7.08 0.88 6.68
C SER A 12 -6.13 2.05 6.91
N LYS A 13 -6.65 3.25 7.21
CA LYS A 13 -5.83 4.43 7.56
C LYS A 13 -5.02 4.18 8.83
N ASN A 14 -5.65 3.65 9.88
CA ASN A 14 -4.99 3.33 11.14
C ASN A 14 -3.94 2.22 10.95
N THR A 15 -4.28 1.18 10.17
CA THR A 15 -3.37 0.09 9.82
C THR A 15 -2.14 0.61 9.07
N ALA A 16 -2.34 1.44 8.06
CA ALA A 16 -1.26 2.05 7.29
C ALA A 16 -0.36 2.94 8.16
N SER A 17 -0.94 3.70 9.11
CA SER A 17 -0.20 4.50 10.09
C SER A 17 0.67 3.63 11.00
N ALA A 18 0.11 2.57 11.58
CA ALA A 18 0.85 1.66 12.44
C ALA A 18 1.98 0.92 11.70
N ALA A 19 1.72 0.49 10.47
CA ALA A 19 2.72 -0.12 9.60
C ALA A 19 3.86 0.86 9.26
N LEU A 20 3.52 2.12 8.99
CA LEU A 20 4.50 3.18 8.71
C LEU A 20 5.35 3.53 9.93
N GLU A 21 4.76 3.55 11.12
CA GLU A 21 5.51 3.73 12.38
C GLU A 21 6.51 2.59 12.55
N LYS A 22 6.08 1.34 12.33
CA LYS A 22 6.96 0.18 12.41
C LYS A 22 8.07 0.21 11.36
N LEU A 23 7.77 0.62 10.13
CA LEU A 23 8.77 0.76 9.07
C LEU A 23 9.87 1.76 9.47
N ALA A 24 9.49 2.84 10.16
CA ALA A 24 10.43 3.84 10.65
C ALA A 24 11.29 3.38 11.86
N GLU A 25 10.87 2.31 12.54
CA GLU A 25 11.60 1.70 13.67
C GLU A 25 12.58 0.60 13.25
N LEU A 26 12.52 0.14 11.99
CA LEU A 26 13.40 -0.93 11.51
C LEU A 26 14.87 -0.50 11.58
N ASP A 27 15.71 -1.39 12.07
CA ASP A 27 17.14 -1.15 12.16
C ASP A 27 17.86 -1.45 10.82
N GLU A 28 19.16 -1.08 10.76
CA GLU A 28 19.97 -1.31 9.56
C GLU A 28 20.08 -2.80 9.16
N ASN A 29 19.99 -3.75 10.11
CA ASN A 29 20.06 -5.17 9.80
C ASN A 29 18.76 -5.63 9.15
N ASP A 30 17.62 -5.14 9.60
CA ASP A 30 16.32 -5.43 8.99
C ASP A 30 16.24 -4.84 7.58
N ILE A 31 16.70 -3.60 7.40
CA ILE A 31 16.71 -2.92 6.08
C ILE A 31 17.67 -3.62 5.11
N LYS A 32 18.85 -4.04 5.56
CA LYS A 32 19.87 -4.69 4.72
C LYS A 32 19.64 -6.19 4.53
N SER A 33 18.65 -6.77 5.20
CA SER A 33 18.30 -8.20 5.05
C SER A 33 17.35 -8.36 3.87
N TYR A 34 17.91 -8.51 2.68
CA TYR A 34 17.17 -8.72 1.45
C TYR A 34 17.82 -9.80 0.56
N SER A 35 17.04 -10.35 -0.35
CA SER A 35 17.50 -11.26 -1.40
C SER A 35 16.98 -10.84 -2.76
N PHE A 36 17.69 -11.21 -3.81
CA PHE A 36 17.19 -11.10 -5.16
C PHE A 36 16.28 -12.29 -5.47
N ASP A 37 15.19 -12.06 -6.16
CA ASP A 37 14.39 -13.15 -6.71
C ASP A 37 15.20 -13.91 -7.76
N SER A 38 15.18 -15.25 -7.71
CA SER A 38 15.95 -16.10 -8.65
C SER A 38 15.41 -16.06 -10.06
N ASP A 39 14.10 -15.86 -10.20
CA ASP A 39 13.39 -15.89 -11.48
C ASP A 39 13.32 -14.50 -12.11
N ILE A 40 13.40 -13.45 -11.29
CA ILE A 40 13.37 -12.05 -11.70
C ILE A 40 14.56 -11.32 -11.07
N PRO A 41 15.75 -11.32 -11.72
CA PRO A 41 17.01 -10.84 -11.11
C PRO A 41 17.03 -9.36 -10.65
N ARG A 42 16.02 -8.59 -10.98
CA ARG A 42 15.88 -7.18 -10.55
C ARG A 42 14.88 -6.98 -9.44
N GLU A 43 14.13 -8.01 -9.06
CA GLU A 43 13.19 -7.98 -7.95
C GLU A 43 13.95 -8.26 -6.65
N ILE A 44 13.77 -7.39 -5.69
CA ILE A 44 14.37 -7.51 -4.35
C ILE A 44 13.24 -7.81 -3.37
N LYS A 45 13.41 -8.91 -2.62
CA LYS A 45 12.56 -9.22 -1.47
C LYS A 45 13.31 -8.89 -0.19
N ALA A 46 12.76 -8.02 0.60
CA ALA A 46 13.36 -7.61 1.86
C ALA A 46 12.61 -8.24 3.05
N LYS A 47 13.34 -8.51 4.12
CA LYS A 47 12.72 -8.95 5.39
C LYS A 47 11.70 -7.93 5.91
N ALA A 48 11.92 -6.65 5.59
CA ALA A 48 11.01 -5.56 5.93
C ALA A 48 9.60 -5.79 5.39
N ASP A 49 9.44 -6.25 4.14
CA ASP A 49 8.13 -6.53 3.53
C ASP A 49 7.32 -7.50 4.40
N THR A 50 7.93 -8.61 4.82
CA THR A 50 7.28 -9.61 5.70
C THR A 50 6.89 -9.04 7.06
N VAL A 51 7.74 -8.18 7.65
CA VAL A 51 7.45 -7.55 8.95
C VAL A 51 6.27 -6.58 8.84
N ILE A 52 6.24 -5.77 7.78
CA ILE A 52 5.17 -4.81 7.54
C ILE A 52 3.88 -5.51 7.14
N GLU A 53 3.95 -6.52 6.26
CA GLU A 53 2.81 -7.35 5.91
C GLU A 53 2.13 -7.94 7.15
N LYS A 54 2.92 -8.51 8.07
CA LYS A 54 2.38 -9.09 9.30
C LYS A 54 1.54 -8.08 10.09
N ILE A 55 2.00 -6.85 10.24
CA ILE A 55 1.25 -5.79 10.95
C ILE A 55 -0.07 -5.50 10.26
N ILE A 56 -0.05 -5.41 8.92
CA ILE A 56 -1.25 -5.16 8.14
C ILE A 56 -2.24 -6.34 8.30
N LEU A 57 -1.76 -7.57 8.15
CA LEU A 57 -2.59 -8.77 8.26
C LEU A 57 -3.17 -8.95 9.66
N ASP A 58 -2.41 -8.69 10.73
CA ASP A 58 -2.89 -8.77 12.12
C ASP A 58 -4.13 -7.87 12.35
N GLN A 59 -4.27 -6.78 11.60
CA GLN A 59 -5.41 -5.86 11.71
C GLN A 59 -6.54 -6.15 10.71
N LEU A 60 -6.21 -6.60 9.50
CA LEU A 60 -7.22 -6.78 8.45
C LEU A 60 -7.86 -8.17 8.45
N VAL A 61 -7.12 -9.24 8.78
CA VAL A 61 -7.65 -10.62 8.85
C VAL A 61 -8.88 -10.74 9.75
N PRO A 62 -8.95 -10.09 10.94
CA PRO A 62 -10.12 -10.15 11.80
C PRO A 62 -11.40 -9.57 11.20
N THR A 63 -11.32 -8.85 10.07
CA THR A 63 -12.52 -8.36 9.35
C THR A 63 -13.27 -9.48 8.64
N GLY A 64 -12.62 -10.63 8.39
CA GLY A 64 -13.15 -11.73 7.59
C GLY A 64 -13.29 -11.41 6.10
N VAL A 65 -12.75 -10.28 5.63
CA VAL A 65 -12.70 -9.90 4.21
C VAL A 65 -11.56 -10.64 3.53
N ASP A 66 -11.75 -11.08 2.28
CA ASP A 66 -10.64 -11.62 1.46
C ASP A 66 -9.48 -10.63 1.38
N ILE A 67 -8.25 -11.13 1.39
CA ILE A 67 -7.06 -10.31 1.20
C ILE A 67 -6.22 -10.89 0.06
N LEU A 68 -5.76 -10.01 -0.84
CA LEU A 68 -4.69 -10.29 -1.79
C LEU A 68 -3.49 -9.45 -1.39
N SER A 69 -2.42 -10.13 -0.96
CA SER A 69 -1.14 -9.50 -0.63
C SER A 69 -0.08 -9.83 -1.66
N GLU A 70 0.85 -8.91 -1.89
CA GLU A 70 1.97 -9.13 -2.79
C GLU A 70 2.86 -10.29 -2.32
N GLU A 71 3.16 -10.39 -1.02
CA GLU A 71 4.07 -11.39 -0.48
C GLU A 71 3.38 -12.73 -0.19
N THR A 72 2.28 -12.74 0.54
CA THR A 72 1.58 -13.97 0.97
C THR A 72 0.62 -14.50 -0.09
N GLY A 73 0.20 -13.67 -1.07
CA GLY A 73 -0.82 -14.04 -2.05
C GLY A 73 -2.24 -13.96 -1.50
N VAL A 74 -3.09 -14.92 -1.84
CA VAL A 74 -4.53 -14.88 -1.50
C VAL A 74 -4.79 -15.49 -0.12
N LEU A 75 -5.43 -14.72 0.74
CA LEU A 75 -5.99 -15.16 2.03
C LEU A 75 -7.52 -15.07 1.94
N ALA A 76 -8.19 -16.20 2.00
CA ALA A 76 -9.64 -16.25 1.97
C ALA A 76 -10.22 -15.76 3.29
N GLY A 77 -11.17 -14.85 3.21
CA GLY A 77 -11.97 -14.42 4.34
C GLY A 77 -13.12 -15.40 4.64
N ASP A 78 -13.83 -15.17 5.72
CA ASP A 78 -14.93 -16.05 6.18
C ASP A 78 -16.28 -15.31 6.31
N ASN A 79 -16.33 -14.00 6.01
CA ASN A 79 -17.55 -13.21 6.16
C ASN A 79 -18.53 -13.30 4.99
N GLY A 80 -18.17 -14.04 3.91
CA GLY A 80 -19.02 -14.24 2.73
C GLY A 80 -19.30 -12.98 1.91
N SER A 81 -18.54 -11.89 2.12
CA SER A 81 -18.69 -10.66 1.34
C SER A 81 -18.03 -10.77 -0.04
N SER A 82 -18.44 -9.90 -0.97
CA SER A 82 -17.75 -9.71 -2.26
C SER A 82 -16.57 -8.76 -2.17
N LEU A 83 -16.22 -8.31 -0.95
CA LEU A 83 -15.13 -7.39 -0.70
C LEU A 83 -13.79 -8.10 -0.69
N ARG A 84 -12.76 -7.39 -1.13
CA ARG A 84 -11.37 -7.86 -1.07
C ARG A 84 -10.42 -6.68 -0.80
N PHE A 85 -9.56 -6.84 0.19
CA PHE A 85 -8.39 -5.98 0.31
C PHE A 85 -7.32 -6.39 -0.69
N ILE A 86 -6.64 -5.40 -1.26
CA ILE A 86 -5.40 -5.58 -2.02
C ILE A 86 -4.34 -4.75 -1.30
N ILE A 87 -3.26 -5.40 -0.90
CA ILE A 87 -2.20 -4.77 -0.11
C ILE A 87 -0.83 -4.98 -0.76
N ASP A 88 -0.02 -3.94 -0.69
CA ASP A 88 1.40 -3.96 -0.97
C ASP A 88 2.11 -3.40 0.27
N PRO A 89 2.87 -4.25 0.99
CA PRO A 89 3.52 -3.85 2.25
C PRO A 89 4.56 -2.75 2.07
N ILE A 90 5.36 -2.82 1.00
CA ILE A 90 6.36 -1.79 0.67
C ILE A 90 6.46 -1.66 -0.86
N ASP A 91 5.55 -0.88 -1.47
CA ASP A 91 5.73 -0.43 -2.85
C ASP A 91 7.02 0.40 -2.95
N GLY A 92 7.94 -0.05 -3.82
CA GLY A 92 9.26 0.52 -3.92
C GLY A 92 10.30 -0.13 -3.00
N THR A 93 10.26 -1.45 -2.77
CA THR A 93 11.22 -2.21 -1.96
C THR A 93 12.67 -1.91 -2.34
N VAL A 94 12.98 -1.77 -3.63
CA VAL A 94 14.32 -1.38 -4.12
C VAL A 94 14.73 -0.01 -3.59
N ASN A 95 13.83 0.95 -3.62
CA ASN A 95 14.08 2.30 -3.10
C ASN A 95 14.34 2.25 -1.60
N PHE A 96 13.49 1.52 -0.86
CA PHE A 96 13.63 1.35 0.58
C PHE A 96 15.01 0.79 0.95
N VAL A 97 15.40 -0.35 0.36
CA VAL A 97 16.69 -1.02 0.63
C VAL A 97 17.89 -0.14 0.26
N ARG A 98 17.75 0.74 -0.74
CA ARG A 98 18.79 1.67 -1.19
C ARG A 98 18.80 3.00 -0.45
N GLY A 99 17.86 3.22 0.47
CA GLY A 99 17.72 4.48 1.19
C GLY A 99 17.23 5.64 0.32
N ILE A 100 16.55 5.33 -0.80
CA ILE A 100 15.89 6.32 -1.65
C ILE A 100 14.54 6.64 -1.02
N ALA A 101 14.29 7.92 -0.74
CA ALA A 101 13.11 8.40 -0.03
C ALA A 101 11.85 8.43 -0.92
N ASP A 102 11.50 7.29 -1.51
CA ASP A 102 10.35 7.13 -2.41
C ASP A 102 9.83 5.69 -2.34
N CYS A 103 9.14 5.37 -1.26
CA CYS A 103 8.40 4.12 -1.09
C CYS A 103 7.14 4.34 -0.26
N SER A 104 6.20 3.42 -0.33
CA SER A 104 4.90 3.56 0.32
C SER A 104 4.30 2.22 0.74
N ILE A 105 3.38 2.27 1.71
CA ILE A 105 2.50 1.17 2.09
C ILE A 105 1.16 1.42 1.42
N CYS A 106 0.65 0.43 0.69
CA CYS A 106 -0.58 0.56 -0.07
C CYS A 106 -1.65 -0.41 0.44
N ILE A 107 -2.85 0.10 0.73
CA ILE A 107 -4.02 -0.69 1.13
C ILE A 107 -5.22 -0.22 0.31
N ALA A 108 -5.83 -1.09 -0.48
CA ALA A 108 -7.04 -0.79 -1.23
C ALA A 108 -8.17 -1.77 -0.91
N LEU A 109 -9.41 -1.32 -0.97
CA LEU A 109 -10.60 -2.15 -0.86
C LEU A 109 -11.33 -2.19 -2.19
N PHE A 110 -11.64 -3.39 -2.64
CA PHE A 110 -12.41 -3.66 -3.85
C PHE A 110 -13.72 -4.38 -3.54
N GLU A 111 -14.73 -4.15 -4.38
CA GLU A 111 -15.92 -4.98 -4.50
C GLU A 111 -15.95 -5.53 -5.92
N GLY A 112 -15.70 -6.84 -6.07
CA GLY A 112 -15.45 -7.44 -7.39
C GLY A 112 -14.29 -6.74 -8.09
N ASN A 113 -14.56 -6.09 -9.25
CA ASN A 113 -13.56 -5.35 -10.02
C ASN A 113 -13.58 -3.82 -9.78
N LYS A 114 -14.38 -3.35 -8.82
CA LYS A 114 -14.55 -1.93 -8.54
C LYS A 114 -13.76 -1.54 -7.30
N ALA A 115 -12.80 -0.63 -7.44
CA ALA A 115 -12.15 -0.01 -6.31
C ALA A 115 -13.14 0.88 -5.54
N LEU A 116 -13.25 0.66 -4.23
CA LEU A 116 -14.08 1.47 -3.34
C LEU A 116 -13.25 2.60 -2.73
N PHE A 117 -12.05 2.28 -2.24
CA PHE A 117 -11.08 3.26 -1.76
C PHE A 117 -9.66 2.72 -1.84
N GLY A 118 -8.70 3.63 -1.72
CA GLY A 118 -7.28 3.34 -1.53
C GLY A 118 -6.67 4.23 -0.45
N VAL A 119 -5.67 3.71 0.25
CA VAL A 119 -4.84 4.39 1.24
C VAL A 119 -3.39 4.18 0.88
N ILE A 120 -2.60 5.25 0.84
CA ILE A 120 -1.17 5.25 0.55
C ILE A 120 -0.46 5.97 1.69
N ALA A 121 0.40 5.27 2.42
CA ALA A 121 1.22 5.85 3.48
C ALA A 121 2.67 5.95 3.00
N SER A 122 3.12 7.18 2.74
CA SER A 122 4.43 7.47 2.13
C SER A 122 5.56 7.50 3.16
N TYR A 123 6.66 6.82 2.86
CA TYR A 123 7.86 6.82 3.67
C TYR A 123 9.03 7.54 2.92
N PRO A 124 9.81 8.39 3.59
CA PRO A 124 9.82 8.69 5.03
C PRO A 124 8.93 9.87 5.43
N SER A 125 8.17 10.47 4.52
CA SER A 125 7.40 11.70 4.77
C SER A 125 6.30 11.55 5.83
N LYS A 126 5.88 10.30 6.11
CA LYS A 126 4.77 9.95 7.01
C LYS A 126 3.42 10.55 6.60
N ASN A 127 3.29 10.94 5.33
CA ASN A 127 2.03 11.43 4.80
C ASN A 127 1.11 10.26 4.45
N ILE A 128 -0.17 10.36 4.80
CA ILE A 128 -1.20 9.40 4.43
C ILE A 128 -2.15 10.06 3.46
N ALA A 129 -2.11 9.63 2.21
CA ALA A 129 -3.08 9.99 1.19
C ALA A 129 -4.16 8.89 1.10
N TRP A 130 -5.40 9.30 0.88
CA TRP A 130 -6.52 8.37 0.73
C TRP A 130 -7.59 8.96 -0.16
N GLY A 131 -8.42 8.11 -0.70
CA GLY A 131 -9.54 8.53 -1.53
C GLY A 131 -10.31 7.36 -2.11
N GLY A 132 -11.39 7.66 -2.80
CA GLY A 132 -12.22 6.64 -3.41
C GLY A 132 -13.37 7.20 -4.23
N ASN A 133 -14.09 6.30 -4.88
CA ASN A 133 -15.21 6.67 -5.71
C ASN A 133 -16.34 7.31 -4.89
N GLY A 134 -16.59 8.59 -5.15
CA GLY A 134 -17.58 9.40 -4.41
C GLY A 134 -17.11 9.89 -3.04
N LEU A 135 -15.87 9.59 -2.63
CA LEU A 135 -15.29 10.06 -1.37
C LEU A 135 -14.42 11.31 -1.54
N GLY A 136 -13.95 11.61 -2.76
CA GLY A 136 -12.90 12.58 -3.00
C GLY A 136 -11.50 11.98 -2.84
N ALA A 137 -10.47 12.83 -2.78
CA ALA A 137 -9.07 12.47 -2.51
C ALA A 137 -8.50 13.43 -1.46
N PHE A 138 -7.70 12.92 -0.54
CA PHE A 138 -7.18 13.64 0.61
C PHE A 138 -5.71 13.31 0.85
N SER A 139 -5.00 14.25 1.47
CA SER A 139 -3.67 14.07 2.05
C SER A 139 -3.75 14.53 3.50
N GLY A 140 -3.73 13.59 4.44
CA GLY A 140 -4.20 13.84 5.79
C GLY A 140 -5.65 14.32 5.77
N ASP A 141 -5.89 15.52 6.32
CA ASP A 141 -7.22 16.17 6.35
C ASP A 141 -7.44 17.17 5.20
N SER A 142 -6.43 17.38 4.33
CA SER A 142 -6.50 18.34 3.22
C SER A 142 -7.04 17.66 1.97
N GLU A 143 -8.12 18.22 1.40
CA GLU A 143 -8.66 17.75 0.13
C GLU A 143 -7.67 18.03 -1.00
N LEU A 144 -7.45 17.01 -1.84
CA LEU A 144 -6.61 17.10 -3.03
C LEU A 144 -7.46 17.39 -4.27
N GLN A 145 -6.95 18.25 -5.13
CA GLN A 145 -7.57 18.55 -6.41
C GLN A 145 -6.54 18.43 -7.54
N VAL A 146 -6.99 17.95 -8.69
CA VAL A 146 -6.16 17.92 -9.89
C VAL A 146 -5.84 19.34 -10.35
N SER A 147 -4.72 19.52 -11.04
CA SER A 147 -4.36 20.81 -11.64
C SER A 147 -5.35 21.20 -12.74
N VAL A 148 -5.50 22.51 -12.95
CA VAL A 148 -6.33 23.04 -14.04
C VAL A 148 -5.61 23.07 -15.40
N ILE A 149 -4.43 22.44 -15.51
CA ILE A 149 -3.63 22.39 -16.73
C ILE A 149 -4.28 21.39 -17.70
N GLY A 150 -4.99 21.91 -18.72
CA GLY A 150 -5.62 21.08 -19.74
C GLY A 150 -4.74 20.77 -20.96
N ASP A 151 -3.57 21.41 -21.07
CA ASP A 151 -2.62 21.19 -22.18
C ASP A 151 -1.47 20.29 -21.71
N PRO A 152 -1.34 19.05 -22.22
CA PRO A 152 -0.27 18.12 -21.84
C PRO A 152 1.14 18.69 -22.03
N LYS A 153 1.32 19.63 -22.97
CA LYS A 153 2.61 20.29 -23.22
C LYS A 153 3.06 21.21 -22.07
N LYS A 154 2.15 21.56 -21.18
CA LYS A 154 2.42 22.38 -20.00
C LYS A 154 2.43 21.57 -18.70
N GLY A 155 2.18 20.26 -18.81
CA GLY A 155 2.20 19.33 -17.69
C GLY A 155 3.61 18.85 -17.37
N VAL A 156 3.77 18.30 -16.15
CA VAL A 156 4.95 17.53 -15.74
C VAL A 156 4.54 16.07 -15.70
N LEU A 157 5.30 15.21 -16.38
CA LEU A 157 5.09 13.78 -16.37
C LEU A 157 6.18 13.13 -15.50
N CYS A 158 5.77 12.41 -14.48
CA CYS A 158 6.64 11.49 -13.74
C CYS A 158 6.29 10.05 -14.14
N THR A 159 7.29 9.22 -14.38
CA THR A 159 7.09 7.81 -14.72
C THR A 159 8.17 6.95 -14.08
N GLY A 160 7.81 5.72 -13.75
CA GLY A 160 8.74 4.66 -13.36
C GLY A 160 8.87 3.63 -14.48
N PHE A 161 9.92 2.84 -14.41
CA PHE A 161 10.11 1.70 -15.29
C PHE A 161 9.95 0.41 -14.49
N SER A 162 9.18 -0.54 -15.03
CA SER A 162 9.07 -1.88 -14.44
C SER A 162 10.44 -2.55 -14.35
N SER A 163 10.68 -3.26 -13.24
CA SER A 163 11.81 -4.18 -13.11
C SER A 163 11.69 -5.38 -14.08
N ARG A 164 10.47 -5.66 -14.52
CA ARG A 164 10.10 -6.75 -15.42
C ARG A 164 10.11 -6.24 -16.88
N PHE A 165 11.28 -6.19 -17.49
CA PHE A 165 11.40 -6.02 -18.94
C PHE A 165 11.55 -7.40 -19.58
N GLU A 166 10.60 -7.75 -20.44
CA GLU A 166 10.79 -8.81 -21.43
C GLU A 166 11.65 -8.33 -22.59
#